data_abb62944da32ed401b104c52d5e09413
#
_entry.id   abb62944da32ed401b104c52d5e09413
#
_cell.length_a   1.000
_cell.length_b   1.000
_cell.length_c   1.000
_cell.angle_alpha   90.00
_cell.angle_beta   90.00
_cell.angle_gamma   90.00
#
_symmetry.space_group_name_H-M   'P 1'
#
loop_
_entity.id
_entity.type
_entity.pdbx_description
1 polymer ?
#
loop_
_entity_poly.entity_id
_entity_poly.type
_entity_poly.pdbx_seq_one_letter_code
_entity_poly.pdbx_strand_id
1 'polypeptide(L)'
;MVSKRLSHQTGHRRKFLAIIDETPECRRAVEYASRRAKNTSGALTLLYIIDSSEFQNFLGVGDIMRAEAHERAYATLAQIKTEVCDIVGIEPETIICEGQKADQIARVINDDQDIAVLILAAGASIDGPGPLVQSIASKGSAFSIPVTIIPDGLSDEDIDSVT
;
A
#
# COMPACT_ATOMS: atom_id res chain seq x y z
N MET A 1 0.37 7.59 -20.49
CA MET A 1 0.04 6.28 -21.11
C MET A 1 0.04 5.21 -20.04
N VAL A 2 -0.97 4.41 -20.01
CA VAL A 2 -1.09 3.29 -19.07
C VAL A 2 -0.27 2.12 -19.59
N SER A 3 0.71 1.66 -18.82
CA SER A 3 1.47 0.47 -19.21
C SER A 3 0.59 -0.78 -19.11
N LYS A 4 0.70 -1.65 -20.11
CA LYS A 4 -0.08 -2.89 -20.16
C LYS A 4 0.29 -3.81 -19.00
N ARG A 5 -0.70 -4.37 -18.32
CA ARG A 5 -0.46 -5.35 -17.25
C ARG A 5 -0.04 -6.70 -17.80
N LEU A 6 0.95 -7.31 -17.17
CA LEU A 6 1.53 -8.59 -17.58
C LEU A 6 1.18 -9.74 -16.63
N SER A 7 0.53 -9.47 -15.53
CA SER A 7 0.24 -10.44 -14.46
C SER A 7 -0.50 -11.71 -14.89
N HIS A 8 -1.13 -11.70 -16.06
CA HIS A 8 -1.84 -12.85 -16.64
C HIS A 8 -0.97 -13.69 -17.60
N GLN A 9 0.25 -13.26 -17.87
CA GLN A 9 1.14 -13.97 -18.80
C GLN A 9 1.99 -15.02 -18.09
N THR A 10 2.43 -16.02 -18.82
CA THR A 10 3.32 -17.07 -18.31
C THR A 10 4.62 -16.48 -17.78
N GLY A 11 5.04 -16.88 -16.59
CA GLY A 11 6.23 -16.34 -15.93
C GLY A 11 5.97 -15.10 -15.08
N HIS A 12 4.76 -14.54 -15.13
CA HIS A 12 4.33 -13.40 -14.31
C HIS A 12 3.36 -13.83 -13.22
N ARG A 13 3.29 -13.08 -12.12
CA ARG A 13 2.36 -13.32 -11.01
C ARG A 13 1.60 -12.03 -10.74
N ARG A 14 0.32 -12.16 -10.45
CA ARG A 14 -0.50 -11.02 -10.03
C ARG A 14 0.02 -10.49 -8.69
N LYS A 15 0.40 -9.23 -8.68
CA LYS A 15 0.80 -8.53 -7.45
C LYS A 15 -0.34 -7.65 -6.95
N PHE A 16 -0.56 -7.72 -5.64
CA PHE A 16 -1.41 -6.79 -4.90
C PHE A 16 -0.50 -5.74 -4.27
N LEU A 17 -0.79 -4.47 -4.51
CA LEU A 17 -0.04 -3.36 -3.93
C LEU A 17 -0.81 -2.80 -2.75
N ALA A 18 -0.30 -2.94 -1.54
CA ALA A 18 -0.87 -2.38 -0.34
C ALA A 18 -0.08 -1.15 0.11
N ILE A 19 -0.78 -0.06 0.38
CA ILE A 19 -0.17 1.17 0.89
C ILE A 19 -0.08 1.09 2.41
N ILE A 20 1.13 1.28 2.91
CA ILE A 20 1.44 1.17 4.34
C ILE A 20 1.60 2.57 4.92
N ASP A 21 0.93 2.81 6.02
CA ASP A 21 1.09 3.97 6.87
C ASP A 21 1.02 3.57 8.34
N GLU A 22 1.04 4.55 9.23
CA GLU A 22 1.00 4.30 10.68
C GLU A 22 -0.43 4.37 11.25
N THR A 23 -1.45 4.34 10.39
CA THR A 23 -2.85 4.35 10.84
C THR A 23 -3.30 2.97 11.32
N PRO A 24 -4.25 2.89 12.27
CA PRO A 24 -4.77 1.61 12.76
C PRO A 24 -5.43 0.76 11.67
N GLU A 25 -6.14 1.40 10.74
CA GLU A 25 -6.85 0.75 9.63
C GLU A 25 -5.92 0.08 8.61
N CYS A 26 -4.66 0.50 8.56
CA CYS A 26 -3.67 -0.08 7.64
C CYS A 26 -3.56 -1.61 7.79
N ARG A 27 -3.63 -2.12 9.02
CA ARG A 27 -3.52 -3.56 9.29
C ARG A 27 -4.65 -4.37 8.64
N ARG A 28 -5.85 -3.82 8.56
CA ARG A 28 -7.00 -4.48 7.88
C ARG A 28 -6.74 -4.63 6.38
N ALA A 29 -6.21 -3.59 5.76
CA ALA A 29 -5.84 -3.64 4.34
C ALA A 29 -4.70 -4.63 4.08
N VAL A 30 -3.69 -4.68 4.93
CA VAL A 30 -2.58 -5.64 4.83
C VAL A 30 -3.08 -7.08 4.97
N GLU A 31 -3.93 -7.35 5.93
CA GLU A 31 -4.48 -8.69 6.14
C GLU A 31 -5.31 -9.15 4.94
N TYR A 32 -6.19 -8.29 4.43
CA TYR A 32 -6.94 -8.57 3.21
C TYR A 32 -6.00 -8.86 2.02
N ALA A 33 -5.04 -7.98 1.78
CA ALA A 33 -4.12 -8.10 0.65
C ALA A 33 -3.27 -9.38 0.74
N SER A 34 -2.78 -9.72 1.93
CA SER A 34 -1.97 -10.92 2.14
C SER A 34 -2.75 -12.22 1.93
N ARG A 35 -3.98 -12.29 2.42
CA ARG A 35 -4.87 -13.45 2.21
C ARG A 35 -5.28 -13.58 0.74
N ARG A 36 -5.61 -12.47 0.08
CA ARG A 36 -5.92 -12.48 -1.36
C ARG A 36 -4.72 -12.93 -2.19
N ALA A 37 -3.53 -12.42 -1.89
CA ALA A 37 -2.31 -12.84 -2.59
C ALA A 37 -2.08 -14.35 -2.43
N LYS A 38 -2.20 -14.87 -1.22
CA LYS A 38 -2.07 -16.31 -0.96
C LYS A 38 -3.12 -17.12 -1.71
N ASN A 39 -4.39 -16.76 -1.57
CA ASN A 39 -5.52 -17.54 -2.12
C ASN A 39 -5.58 -17.53 -3.65
N THR A 40 -4.97 -16.53 -4.28
CA THR A 40 -4.89 -16.43 -5.76
C THR A 40 -3.54 -16.84 -6.32
N SER A 41 -2.65 -17.40 -5.51
CA SER A 41 -1.26 -17.71 -5.89
C SER A 41 -0.49 -16.50 -6.44
N GLY A 42 -0.86 -15.31 -5.98
CA GLY A 42 -0.25 -14.05 -6.33
C GLY A 42 0.91 -13.67 -5.42
N ALA A 43 1.33 -12.42 -5.52
CA ALA A 43 2.37 -11.84 -4.67
C ALA A 43 1.85 -10.55 -4.02
N LEU A 44 2.53 -10.10 -2.98
CA LEU A 44 2.20 -8.89 -2.24
C LEU A 44 3.38 -7.93 -2.27
N THR A 45 3.11 -6.68 -2.59
CA THR A 45 4.05 -5.56 -2.46
C THR A 45 3.53 -4.59 -1.43
N LEU A 46 4.34 -4.26 -0.44
CA LEU A 46 4.06 -3.27 0.60
C LEU A 46 4.79 -1.98 0.25
N LEU A 47 4.07 -0.89 0.10
CA LEU A 47 4.63 0.42 -0.25
C LEU A 47 4.43 1.41 0.88
N TYR A 48 5.53 1.94 1.40
CA TYR A 48 5.53 3.05 2.35
C TYR A 48 5.99 4.33 1.63
N ILE A 49 5.20 5.39 1.72
CA ILE A 49 5.52 6.67 1.08
C ILE A 49 5.75 7.72 2.17
N ILE A 50 6.96 8.29 2.17
CA ILE A 50 7.35 9.38 3.05
C ILE A 50 6.97 10.68 2.36
N ASP A 51 6.13 11.49 3.01
CA ASP A 51 5.76 12.81 2.49
C ASP A 51 6.93 13.78 2.68
N SER A 52 7.60 14.09 1.59
CA SER A 52 8.76 15.00 1.61
C SER A 52 8.40 16.45 1.91
N SER A 53 7.13 16.83 1.81
CA SER A 53 6.70 18.20 2.14
C SER A 53 6.91 18.54 3.62
N GLU A 54 6.92 17.53 4.48
CA GLU A 54 7.16 17.71 5.92
C GLU A 54 8.57 18.22 6.23
N PHE A 55 9.55 18.03 5.34
CA PHE A 55 10.95 18.42 5.57
C PHE A 55 11.32 19.79 5.02
N GLN A 56 10.51 20.36 4.13
CA GLN A 56 10.84 21.58 3.39
C GLN A 56 10.86 22.83 4.26
N ASN A 57 10.16 22.85 5.39
CA ASN A 57 10.01 24.00 6.26
C ASN A 57 11.00 24.03 7.44
N PHE A 58 11.90 23.05 7.54
CA PHE A 58 12.84 22.90 8.66
C PHE A 58 14.28 23.09 8.20
N LEU A 59 14.72 24.35 8.15
CA LEU A 59 16.11 24.70 7.84
C LEU A 59 17.07 24.16 8.92
N GLY A 60 18.05 23.38 8.50
CA GLY A 60 19.11 22.86 9.35
C GLY A 60 18.85 21.53 10.02
N VAL A 61 17.59 21.05 10.07
CA VAL A 61 17.21 19.74 10.65
C VAL A 61 16.48 18.84 9.67
N GLY A 62 16.27 19.27 8.45
CA GLY A 62 15.54 18.50 7.42
C GLY A 62 16.20 17.17 7.11
N ASP A 63 17.52 17.08 7.06
CA ASP A 63 18.24 15.84 6.79
C ASP A 63 18.12 14.84 7.94
N ILE A 64 18.11 15.32 9.17
CA ILE A 64 17.89 14.49 10.37
C ILE A 64 16.47 13.95 10.37
N MET A 65 15.50 14.79 10.11
CA MET A 65 14.07 14.40 10.03
C MET A 65 13.84 13.38 8.93
N ARG A 66 14.48 13.55 7.78
CA ARG A 66 14.40 12.58 6.67
C ARG A 66 14.99 11.23 7.06
N ALA A 67 16.17 11.21 7.70
CA ALA A 67 16.79 9.99 8.18
C ALA A 67 15.91 9.25 9.20
N GLU A 68 15.32 9.96 10.14
CA GLU A 68 14.40 9.41 11.12
C GLU A 68 13.13 8.86 10.47
N ALA A 69 12.59 9.54 9.46
CA ALA A 69 11.43 9.08 8.70
C ALA A 69 11.73 7.79 7.93
N HIS A 70 12.91 7.67 7.33
CA HIS A 70 13.34 6.43 6.68
C HIS A 70 13.52 5.29 7.68
N GLU A 71 14.13 5.52 8.82
CA GLU A 71 14.27 4.50 9.88
C GLU A 71 12.90 4.02 10.36
N ARG A 72 11.95 4.91 10.55
CA ARG A 72 10.58 4.58 10.95
C ARG A 72 9.88 3.76 9.86
N ALA A 73 10.04 4.14 8.61
CA ALA A 73 9.48 3.40 7.47
C ALA A 73 10.04 1.97 7.38
N TYR A 74 11.36 1.82 7.51
CA TYR A 74 12.01 0.51 7.54
C TYR A 74 11.52 -0.36 8.70
N ALA A 75 11.41 0.20 9.90
CA ALA A 75 10.95 -0.52 11.08
C ALA A 75 9.48 -0.96 10.92
N THR A 76 8.63 -0.09 10.42
CA THR A 76 7.21 -0.39 10.16
C THR A 76 7.06 -1.50 9.12
N LEU A 77 7.76 -1.40 8.01
CA LEU A 77 7.71 -2.44 6.97
C LEU A 77 8.29 -3.78 7.44
N ALA A 78 9.37 -3.77 8.21
CA ALA A 78 9.94 -4.99 8.76
C ALA A 78 8.98 -5.71 9.70
N GLN A 79 8.28 -4.98 10.54
CA GLN A 79 7.26 -5.53 11.44
C GLN A 79 6.10 -6.12 10.63
N ILE A 80 5.54 -5.39 9.68
CA ILE A 80 4.42 -5.85 8.86
C ILE A 80 4.83 -7.06 8.01
N LYS A 81 6.02 -7.07 7.45
CA LYS A 81 6.56 -8.20 6.71
C LYS A 81 6.59 -9.48 7.56
N THR A 82 7.04 -9.37 8.81
CA THR A 82 7.05 -10.49 9.75
C THR A 82 5.62 -10.96 10.04
N GLU A 83 4.70 -10.04 10.31
CA GLU A 83 3.29 -10.36 10.56
C GLU A 83 2.65 -11.09 9.35
N VAL A 84 2.91 -10.65 8.14
CA VAL A 84 2.42 -11.31 6.91
C VAL A 84 2.99 -12.71 6.75
N CYS A 85 4.29 -12.89 6.98
CA CYS A 85 4.92 -14.21 6.94
C CYS A 85 4.30 -15.17 7.96
N ASP A 86 3.99 -14.69 9.17
CA ASP A 86 3.39 -15.48 10.23
C ASP A 86 1.92 -15.83 9.94
N ILE A 87 1.15 -14.91 9.36
CA ILE A 87 -0.29 -15.11 9.10
C ILE A 87 -0.52 -16.03 7.91
N VAL A 88 0.15 -15.80 6.78
CA VAL A 88 -0.15 -16.49 5.51
C VAL A 88 1.03 -17.23 4.89
N GLY A 89 2.22 -17.09 5.44
CA GLY A 89 3.41 -17.81 4.97
C GLY A 89 3.97 -17.32 3.64
N ILE A 90 3.63 -16.12 3.20
CA ILE A 90 4.24 -15.48 2.03
C ILE A 90 5.21 -14.39 2.46
N GLU A 91 6.25 -14.16 1.65
CA GLU A 91 7.20 -13.09 1.86
C GLU A 91 6.87 -11.91 0.95
N PRO A 92 6.40 -10.77 1.49
CA PRO A 92 6.09 -9.62 0.67
C PRO A 92 7.36 -8.88 0.23
N GLU A 93 7.28 -8.28 -0.96
CA GLU A 93 8.21 -7.28 -1.42
C GLU A 93 7.92 -5.95 -0.70
N THR A 94 8.96 -5.19 -0.37
CA THR A 94 8.81 -3.91 0.33
C THR A 94 9.47 -2.78 -0.47
N ILE A 95 8.79 -1.65 -0.58
CA ILE A 95 9.26 -0.46 -1.28
C ILE A 95 9.06 0.75 -0.38
N ILE A 96 10.07 1.62 -0.29
CA ILE A 96 9.99 2.93 0.34
C ILE A 96 10.24 3.99 -0.72
N CYS A 97 9.33 4.95 -0.80
CA CYS A 97 9.44 6.12 -1.69
C CYS A 97 9.31 7.40 -0.90
N GLU A 98 9.82 8.48 -1.46
CA GLU A 98 9.65 9.85 -0.96
C GLU A 98 8.91 10.69 -2.00
N GLY A 99 7.92 11.47 -1.59
CA GLY A 99 7.18 12.37 -2.45
C GLY A 99 5.69 12.42 -2.17
N GLN A 100 4.93 12.95 -3.10
CA GLN A 100 3.47 12.99 -3.06
C GLN A 100 2.89 11.59 -3.22
N LYS A 101 1.98 11.20 -2.33
CA LYS A 101 1.46 9.82 -2.28
C LYS A 101 0.88 9.34 -3.61
N ALA A 102 -0.02 10.11 -4.22
CA ALA A 102 -0.65 9.71 -5.47
C ALA A 102 0.35 9.55 -6.62
N ASP A 103 1.34 10.44 -6.72
CA ASP A 103 2.36 10.41 -7.76
C ASP A 103 3.28 9.19 -7.60
N GLN A 104 3.69 8.89 -6.37
CA GLN A 104 4.55 7.75 -6.09
C GLN A 104 3.83 6.41 -6.32
N ILE A 105 2.56 6.32 -5.95
CA ILE A 105 1.75 5.13 -6.25
C ILE A 105 1.64 4.92 -7.76
N ALA A 106 1.32 5.97 -8.52
CA ALA A 106 1.23 5.90 -9.97
C ALA A 106 2.56 5.46 -10.60
N ARG A 107 3.68 5.97 -10.11
CA ARG A 107 5.01 5.59 -10.58
C ARG A 107 5.29 4.11 -10.31
N VAL A 108 5.08 3.63 -9.09
CA VAL A 108 5.30 2.22 -8.73
C VAL A 108 4.43 1.29 -9.57
N ILE A 109 3.17 1.63 -9.81
CA ILE A 109 2.27 0.85 -10.66
C ILE A 109 2.79 0.81 -12.11
N ASN A 110 3.31 1.91 -12.63
CA ASN A 110 3.83 1.96 -14.00
C ASN A 110 5.16 1.22 -14.14
N ASP A 111 6.01 1.25 -13.13
CA ASP A 111 7.32 0.60 -13.15
C ASP A 111 7.22 -0.93 -13.00
N ASP A 112 6.20 -1.43 -12.31
CA ASP A 112 5.97 -2.86 -12.14
C ASP A 112 4.63 -3.28 -12.79
N GLN A 113 4.73 -3.88 -13.96
CA GLN A 113 3.57 -4.30 -14.77
C GLN A 113 2.82 -5.51 -14.20
N ASP A 114 3.35 -6.17 -13.20
CA ASP A 114 2.69 -7.29 -12.51
C ASP A 114 1.71 -6.81 -11.43
N ILE A 115 1.82 -5.57 -10.99
CA ILE A 115 0.86 -4.97 -10.07
C ILE A 115 -0.48 -4.82 -10.78
N ALA A 116 -1.50 -5.51 -10.28
CA ALA A 116 -2.81 -5.60 -10.91
C ALA A 116 -3.95 -5.03 -10.06
N VAL A 117 -3.74 -4.86 -8.76
CA VAL A 117 -4.75 -4.34 -7.82
C VAL A 117 -4.06 -3.46 -6.79
N LEU A 118 -4.63 -2.28 -6.54
CA LEU A 118 -4.23 -1.40 -5.45
C LEU A 118 -5.17 -1.60 -4.27
N ILE A 119 -4.60 -1.82 -3.08
CA ILE A 119 -5.34 -2.03 -1.84
C ILE A 119 -5.09 -0.84 -0.90
N LEU A 120 -6.17 -0.21 -0.45
CA LEU A 120 -6.14 0.93 0.46
C LEU A 120 -6.99 0.65 1.69
N ALA A 121 -6.57 1.17 2.83
CA ALA A 121 -7.40 1.21 4.02
C ALA A 121 -8.26 2.49 4.06
N ALA A 122 -9.50 2.35 4.48
CA ALA A 122 -10.37 3.49 4.76
C ALA A 122 -10.56 3.64 6.24
N GLY A 123 -10.23 4.81 6.78
CA GLY A 123 -10.50 5.13 8.19
C GLY A 123 -11.98 5.32 8.48
N ALA A 124 -12.39 5.02 9.70
CA ALA A 124 -13.75 5.21 10.20
C ALA A 124 -13.97 6.56 10.89
N SER A 125 -13.11 7.55 10.64
CA SER A 125 -13.20 8.84 11.31
C SER A 125 -14.38 9.68 10.80
N ILE A 126 -14.85 10.60 11.63
CA ILE A 126 -15.90 11.58 11.28
C ILE A 126 -15.48 12.45 10.09
N ASP A 127 -14.17 12.63 9.89
CA ASP A 127 -13.60 13.43 8.81
C ASP A 127 -13.54 12.69 7.45
N GLY A 128 -14.05 11.46 7.41
CA GLY A 128 -14.14 10.67 6.19
C GLY A 128 -13.08 9.57 6.06
N PRO A 129 -13.03 8.89 4.90
CA PRO A 129 -12.21 7.69 4.69
C PRO A 129 -10.71 7.94 4.56
N GLY A 130 -10.28 9.18 4.70
CA GLY A 130 -8.89 9.58 4.58
C GLY A 130 -8.56 10.30 3.28
N PRO A 131 -7.49 11.12 3.26
CA PRO A 131 -7.19 12.01 2.14
C PRO A 131 -6.83 11.27 0.85
N LEU A 132 -6.19 10.11 0.93
CA LEU A 132 -5.84 9.33 -0.24
C LEU A 132 -7.07 8.73 -0.91
N VAL A 133 -7.98 8.15 -0.13
CA VAL A 133 -9.26 7.61 -0.63
C VAL A 133 -10.11 8.71 -1.24
N GLN A 134 -10.20 9.87 -0.59
CA GLN A 134 -10.91 11.04 -1.13
C GLN A 134 -10.31 11.52 -2.45
N SER A 135 -8.98 11.60 -2.53
CA SER A 135 -8.27 12.01 -3.74
C SER A 135 -8.56 11.07 -4.91
N ILE A 136 -8.59 9.78 -4.67
CA ILE A 136 -8.90 8.77 -5.69
C ILE A 136 -10.35 8.88 -6.13
N ALA A 137 -11.29 8.99 -5.20
CA ALA A 137 -12.72 9.12 -5.50
C ALA A 137 -13.03 10.37 -6.33
N SER A 138 -12.33 11.49 -6.05
CA SER A 138 -12.54 12.74 -6.78
C SER A 138 -11.91 12.78 -8.16
N LYS A 139 -10.82 12.05 -8.39
CA LYS A 139 -10.07 12.04 -9.66
C LYS A 139 -10.45 10.90 -10.62
N GLY A 140 -11.32 10.01 -10.21
CA GLY A 140 -12.00 8.96 -11.01
C GLY A 140 -11.14 8.03 -11.88
N SER A 141 -9.99 8.46 -12.34
CA SER A 141 -9.12 7.70 -13.25
C SER A 141 -7.63 7.88 -12.90
N ALA A 142 -7.33 8.14 -11.63
CA ALA A 142 -5.96 8.42 -11.18
C ALA A 142 -5.02 7.22 -11.38
N PHE A 143 -5.57 6.00 -11.38
CA PHE A 143 -4.79 4.78 -11.52
C PHE A 143 -5.37 3.89 -12.64
N SER A 144 -4.48 3.19 -13.32
CA SER A 144 -4.78 2.31 -14.43
C SER A 144 -5.19 0.90 -14.03
N ILE A 145 -5.40 0.67 -12.74
CA ILE A 145 -5.74 -0.64 -12.17
C ILE A 145 -6.91 -0.49 -11.20
N PRO A 146 -7.65 -1.58 -10.92
CA PRO A 146 -8.68 -1.55 -9.89
C PRO A 146 -8.13 -1.16 -8.53
N VAL A 147 -8.93 -0.40 -7.79
CA VAL A 147 -8.65 0.00 -6.40
C VAL A 147 -9.65 -0.67 -5.49
N THR A 148 -9.16 -1.42 -4.53
CA THR A 148 -9.97 -2.04 -3.48
C THR A 148 -9.78 -1.30 -2.18
N ILE A 149 -10.85 -0.82 -1.59
CA ILE A 149 -10.84 -0.06 -0.34
C ILE A 149 -11.36 -0.93 0.78
N ILE A 150 -10.55 -1.15 1.80
CA ILE A 150 -10.87 -2.02 2.94
C ILE A 150 -11.36 -1.18 4.10
N PRO A 151 -12.62 -1.34 4.52
CA PRO A 151 -13.15 -0.63 5.68
C PRO A 151 -12.51 -1.13 6.99
N ASP A 152 -12.34 -0.20 7.92
CA ASP A 152 -11.75 -0.45 9.24
C ASP A 152 -12.56 -1.43 10.10
N GLY A 153 -13.87 -1.46 9.94
CA GLY A 153 -14.79 -2.24 10.79
C GLY A 153 -14.88 -3.74 10.50
N LEU A 154 -14.08 -4.28 9.55
CA LEU A 154 -14.09 -5.71 9.26
C LEU A 154 -13.38 -6.51 10.34
N SER A 155 -14.02 -7.58 10.84
CA SER A 155 -13.39 -8.54 11.73
C SER A 155 -12.44 -9.47 10.96
N ASP A 156 -11.65 -10.25 11.67
CA ASP A 156 -10.79 -11.27 11.07
C ASP A 156 -11.61 -12.31 10.28
N GLU A 157 -12.79 -12.70 10.81
CA GLU A 157 -13.70 -13.63 10.14
C GLU A 157 -14.29 -13.01 8.86
N ASP A 158 -14.65 -11.71 8.90
CA ASP A 158 -15.14 -11.01 7.73
C ASP A 158 -14.09 -10.98 6.62
N ILE A 159 -12.84 -10.66 6.97
CA ILE A 159 -11.73 -10.64 6.00
C ILE A 159 -11.48 -12.04 5.43
N ASP A 160 -11.47 -13.06 6.26
CA ASP A 160 -11.29 -14.44 5.81
C ASP A 160 -12.39 -14.87 4.83
N SER A 161 -13.63 -14.46 5.09
CA SER A 161 -14.78 -14.81 4.26
C SER A 161 -14.80 -14.15 2.88
N VAL A 162 -14.14 -12.99 2.72
CA VAL A 162 -14.12 -12.23 1.44
C VAL A 162 -12.81 -12.36 0.67
N THR A 163 -11.85 -13.09 1.18
CA THR A 163 -10.56 -13.29 0.54
C THR A 163 -10.42 -14.68 -0.09
#